data_12add8435ce94609202f278fd29aed10
#
_entry.id   12add8435ce94609202f278fd29aed10
#
_cell.length_a   1.000
_cell.length_b   1.000
_cell.length_c   1.000
_cell.angle_alpha   90.00
_cell.angle_beta   90.00
_cell.angle_gamma   90.00
#
_symmetry.space_group_name_H-M   'P 1'
#
loop_
_entity.id
_entity.type
_entity.pdbx_description
1 polymer ?
#
loop_
_entity_poly.entity_id
_entity_poly.type
_entity_poly.pdbx_seq_one_letter_code
_entity_poly.pdbx_strand_id
1 'polypeptide(L)'
;PTTLTSYNTGGGYVSTHDCAVTFDEQYLITGDETTGGHIKIWDISNYSNINLVSEYMTHPGHSVHNVYVRPETNLVIISYYVDGTRVLDITDPVNPVEVGYYDTSDLTGLFDGNWGTYAYLPSGYIISSDRANGMFIFESPLTNSSMGWSDCSITQGDVNYDGNLNILDIVQVVNYILGTIEFTDMQFYLADLNQNGEIEIL
;
A
#
# COMPACT_ATOMS: atom_id res chain seq x y z
N PRO A 1 -13.56 -19.98 -11.01
CA PRO A 1 -12.51 -19.87 -9.98
C PRO A 1 -12.47 -21.15 -9.16
N THR A 2 -11.27 -21.55 -8.77
CA THR A 2 -11.05 -22.71 -7.90
C THR A 2 -10.46 -22.21 -6.60
N THR A 3 -11.05 -22.61 -5.45
CA THR A 3 -10.47 -22.32 -4.13
C THR A 3 -9.20 -23.13 -3.97
N LEU A 4 -8.07 -22.46 -3.75
CA LEU A 4 -6.77 -23.09 -3.46
C LEU A 4 -6.69 -23.51 -1.99
N THR A 5 -7.13 -22.59 -1.11
CA THR A 5 -7.16 -22.81 0.33
C THR A 5 -8.22 -21.93 0.98
N SER A 6 -8.57 -22.21 2.22
CA SER A 6 -9.34 -21.33 3.07
C SER A 6 -8.78 -21.41 4.48
N TYR A 7 -8.72 -20.26 5.18
CA TYR A 7 -8.17 -20.17 6.52
C TYR A 7 -9.08 -19.32 7.42
N ASN A 8 -9.27 -19.77 8.66
CA ASN A 8 -10.00 -19.02 9.66
C ASN A 8 -9.05 -18.08 10.40
N THR A 9 -9.25 -16.79 10.26
CA THR A 9 -8.40 -15.73 10.83
C THR A 9 -8.53 -15.57 12.35
N GLY A 10 -9.32 -16.37 13.00
CA GLY A 10 -9.45 -16.39 14.47
C GLY A 10 -10.44 -17.43 14.93
N GLY A 11 -10.46 -17.71 16.24
CA GLY A 11 -11.46 -18.55 16.88
C GLY A 11 -12.72 -17.73 17.23
N GLY A 12 -13.90 -18.29 17.01
CA GLY A 12 -15.16 -17.63 17.34
C GLY A 12 -15.58 -16.59 16.32
N TYR A 13 -16.20 -15.50 16.79
CA TYR A 13 -16.62 -14.40 15.91
C TYR A 13 -15.44 -13.50 15.62
N VAL A 14 -14.97 -13.53 14.39
CA VAL A 14 -13.99 -12.59 13.83
C VAL A 14 -14.67 -11.74 12.78
N SER A 15 -14.39 -10.46 12.77
CA SER A 15 -14.91 -9.51 11.78
C SER A 15 -13.81 -9.09 10.82
N THR A 16 -13.11 -10.06 10.21
CA THR A 16 -12.16 -9.74 9.15
C THR A 16 -12.91 -9.00 8.05
N HIS A 17 -12.63 -7.72 7.93
CA HIS A 17 -13.34 -6.79 7.07
C HIS A 17 -12.57 -6.53 5.79
N ASP A 18 -11.27 -6.33 5.91
CA ASP A 18 -10.41 -5.97 4.79
C ASP A 18 -9.09 -6.71 4.82
N CYS A 19 -8.45 -6.82 3.66
CA CYS A 19 -7.16 -7.46 3.55
C CYS A 19 -6.31 -6.84 2.43
N ALA A 20 -5.00 -6.88 2.62
CA ALA A 20 -4.00 -6.49 1.64
C ALA A 20 -2.83 -7.48 1.64
N VAL A 21 -2.21 -7.69 0.49
CA VAL A 21 -1.07 -8.59 0.33
C VAL A 21 0.19 -7.76 0.11
N THR A 22 1.33 -8.17 0.68
CA THR A 22 2.63 -7.57 0.39
C THR A 22 3.00 -7.77 -1.07
N PHE A 23 3.83 -6.86 -1.60
CA PHE A 23 4.16 -6.87 -3.03
C PHE A 23 4.94 -8.13 -3.46
N ASP A 24 5.67 -8.75 -2.52
CA ASP A 24 6.38 -10.04 -2.71
C ASP A 24 5.47 -11.26 -2.55
N GLU A 25 4.16 -11.06 -2.26
CA GLU A 25 3.15 -12.09 -2.02
C GLU A 25 3.49 -13.07 -0.88
N GLN A 26 4.36 -12.66 0.07
CA GLN A 26 4.75 -13.52 1.19
C GLN A 26 3.85 -13.33 2.41
N TYR A 27 3.26 -12.14 2.57
CA TYR A 27 2.44 -11.81 3.74
C TYR A 27 1.07 -11.27 3.35
N LEU A 28 0.05 -11.69 4.09
CA LEU A 28 -1.30 -11.15 4.06
C LEU A 28 -1.52 -10.33 5.33
N ILE A 29 -2.00 -9.12 5.17
CA ILE A 29 -2.43 -8.25 6.26
C ILE A 29 -3.95 -8.26 6.29
N THR A 30 -4.55 -8.50 7.46
CA THR A 30 -6.00 -8.44 7.66
C THR A 30 -6.34 -7.46 8.75
N GLY A 31 -7.48 -6.76 8.60
CA GLY A 31 -8.07 -5.89 9.60
C GLY A 31 -9.40 -6.44 10.10
N ASP A 32 -9.58 -6.50 11.42
CA ASP A 32 -10.83 -6.95 12.03
C ASP A 32 -11.69 -5.74 12.43
N GLU A 33 -12.86 -5.58 11.79
CA GLU A 33 -13.81 -4.49 12.09
C GLU A 33 -14.72 -4.87 13.26
N THR A 34 -14.20 -4.73 14.46
CA THR A 34 -14.92 -5.01 15.70
C THR A 34 -14.27 -4.26 16.88
N THR A 35 -14.94 -4.22 18.02
CA THR A 35 -14.32 -3.69 19.25
C THR A 35 -13.05 -4.49 19.59
N GLY A 36 -11.93 -3.80 19.74
CA GLY A 36 -10.61 -4.42 19.92
C GLY A 36 -10.11 -5.14 18.67
N GLY A 37 -10.54 -4.68 17.48
CA GLY A 37 -10.10 -5.24 16.22
C GLY A 37 -8.60 -5.06 16.00
N HIS A 38 -7.94 -6.14 15.58
CA HIS A 38 -6.51 -6.19 15.33
C HIS A 38 -6.20 -6.04 13.84
N ILE A 39 -5.02 -5.49 13.57
CA ILE A 39 -4.27 -5.80 12.36
C ILE A 39 -3.54 -7.11 12.61
N LYS A 40 -3.68 -8.06 11.70
CA LYS A 40 -2.99 -9.36 11.76
C LYS A 40 -2.12 -9.54 10.54
N ILE A 41 -0.90 -10.02 10.75
CA ILE A 41 0.06 -10.31 9.68
C ILE A 41 0.22 -11.83 9.61
N TRP A 42 -0.03 -12.38 8.43
CA TRP A 42 -0.02 -13.81 8.14
C TRP A 42 1.07 -14.14 7.15
N ASP A 43 1.90 -15.14 7.44
CA ASP A 43 2.79 -15.76 6.46
C ASP A 43 1.94 -16.63 5.54
N ILE A 44 1.89 -16.26 4.26
CA ILE A 44 1.18 -16.96 3.19
C ILE A 44 2.12 -17.53 2.12
N SER A 45 3.41 -17.54 2.37
CA SER A 45 4.42 -18.10 1.45
C SER A 45 4.14 -19.56 1.08
N ASN A 46 3.42 -20.27 1.96
CA ASN A 46 2.93 -21.62 1.71
C ASN A 46 1.42 -21.70 2.01
N TYR A 47 0.60 -21.68 0.98
CA TYR A 47 -0.87 -21.77 1.11
C TYR A 47 -1.38 -23.05 1.81
N SER A 48 -0.56 -24.09 1.94
CA SER A 48 -0.91 -25.29 2.70
C SER A 48 -0.59 -25.15 4.20
N ASN A 49 0.12 -24.10 4.61
CA ASN A 49 0.52 -23.86 6.00
C ASN A 49 0.60 -22.36 6.27
N ILE A 50 -0.56 -21.71 6.39
CA ILE A 50 -0.70 -20.28 6.71
C ILE A 50 -0.51 -20.10 8.22
N ASN A 51 0.34 -19.16 8.64
CA ASN A 51 0.66 -18.91 10.04
C ASN A 51 0.45 -17.44 10.39
N LEU A 52 -0.16 -17.18 11.55
CA LEU A 52 -0.15 -15.86 12.16
C LEU A 52 1.28 -15.53 12.61
N VAL A 53 1.81 -14.42 12.12
CA VAL A 53 3.17 -13.96 12.41
C VAL A 53 3.18 -12.96 13.55
N SER A 54 2.28 -11.98 13.49
CA SER A 54 2.16 -10.94 14.51
C SER A 54 0.79 -10.25 14.46
N GLU A 55 0.52 -9.48 15.49
CA GLU A 55 -0.69 -8.67 15.62
C GLU A 55 -0.32 -7.25 16.07
N TYR A 56 -1.10 -6.25 15.62
CA TYR A 56 -0.99 -4.88 16.07
C TYR A 56 -2.36 -4.32 16.41
N MET A 57 -2.43 -3.56 17.49
CA MET A 57 -3.64 -2.88 17.95
C MET A 57 -3.26 -1.57 18.64
N THR A 58 -3.99 -0.49 18.35
CA THR A 58 -3.81 0.82 19.01
C THR A 58 -4.41 0.83 20.40
N HIS A 59 -5.68 0.39 20.51
CA HIS A 59 -6.45 0.44 21.77
C HIS A 59 -7.52 -0.67 21.80
N PRO A 60 -7.71 -1.37 22.93
CA PRO A 60 -8.64 -2.50 23.03
C PRO A 60 -10.14 -2.13 22.89
N GLY A 61 -10.48 -0.86 22.90
CA GLY A 61 -11.84 -0.37 22.67
C GLY A 61 -12.12 0.12 21.25
N HIS A 62 -11.11 0.15 20.38
CA HIS A 62 -11.21 0.73 19.04
C HIS A 62 -11.31 -0.34 17.95
N SER A 63 -11.58 0.07 16.72
CA SER A 63 -11.82 -0.81 15.58
C SER A 63 -10.98 -0.40 14.39
N VAL A 64 -10.43 -1.40 13.70
CA VAL A 64 -9.85 -1.24 12.35
C VAL A 64 -10.97 -1.12 11.32
N HIS A 65 -10.74 -0.40 10.22
CA HIS A 65 -11.57 -0.44 9.03
C HIS A 65 -10.81 -1.04 7.85
N ASN A 66 -9.98 -0.27 7.14
CA ASN A 66 -9.28 -0.74 5.96
C ASN A 66 -7.76 -0.79 6.12
N VAL A 67 -7.14 -1.69 5.36
CA VAL A 67 -5.69 -1.90 5.32
C VAL A 67 -5.18 -1.80 3.88
N TYR A 68 -4.03 -1.15 3.71
CA TYR A 68 -3.40 -0.94 2.41
C TYR A 68 -1.91 -1.20 2.53
N VAL A 69 -1.36 -2.09 1.71
CA VAL A 69 0.10 -2.22 1.57
C VAL A 69 0.55 -1.28 0.47
N ARG A 70 1.45 -0.38 0.79
CA ARG A 70 1.97 0.55 -0.20
C ARG A 70 2.88 -0.19 -1.18
N PRO A 71 2.69 -0.03 -2.51
CA PRO A 71 3.52 -0.69 -3.51
C PRO A 71 5.02 -0.44 -3.29
N GLU A 72 5.81 -1.47 -3.53
CA GLU A 72 7.28 -1.44 -3.45
C GLU A 72 7.85 -0.98 -2.10
N THR A 73 7.04 -1.09 -1.05
CA THR A 73 7.44 -0.74 0.31
C THR A 73 7.01 -1.80 1.30
N ASN A 74 7.55 -1.72 2.52
CA ASN A 74 7.10 -2.51 3.65
C ASN A 74 6.16 -1.70 4.57
N LEU A 75 5.46 -0.70 4.01
CA LEU A 75 4.54 0.13 4.78
C LEU A 75 3.10 -0.34 4.62
N VAL A 76 2.44 -0.51 5.74
CA VAL A 76 1.00 -0.75 5.83
C VAL A 76 0.33 0.53 6.29
N ILE A 77 -0.59 1.05 5.48
CA ILE A 77 -1.38 2.24 5.78
C ILE A 77 -2.76 1.77 6.22
N ILE A 78 -3.24 2.27 7.34
CA ILE A 78 -4.43 1.76 7.98
C ILE A 78 -5.43 2.89 8.23
N SER A 79 -6.69 2.66 7.86
CA SER A 79 -7.82 3.44 8.35
C SER A 79 -8.28 2.83 9.66
N TYR A 80 -8.09 3.52 10.78
CA TYR A 80 -8.31 2.98 12.12
C TYR A 80 -9.38 3.78 12.87
N TYR A 81 -10.50 4.06 12.24
CA TYR A 81 -11.62 4.81 12.80
C TYR A 81 -11.19 5.99 13.69
N VAL A 82 -11.50 5.94 14.98
CA VAL A 82 -11.19 7.00 15.96
C VAL A 82 -9.70 7.23 16.19
N ASP A 83 -8.85 6.28 15.80
CA ASP A 83 -7.41 6.45 15.87
C ASP A 83 -6.83 7.11 14.60
N GLY A 84 -7.66 7.42 13.62
CA GLY A 84 -7.28 8.11 12.40
C GLY A 84 -6.51 7.23 11.42
N THR A 85 -5.53 7.81 10.73
CA THR A 85 -4.64 7.09 9.81
C THR A 85 -3.40 6.62 10.57
N ARG A 86 -3.07 5.33 10.44
CA ARG A 86 -1.87 4.72 11.04
C ARG A 86 -0.95 4.20 9.96
N VAL A 87 0.35 4.24 10.20
CA VAL A 87 1.38 3.71 9.29
C VAL A 87 2.27 2.76 10.06
N LEU A 88 2.30 1.50 9.66
CA LEU A 88 3.20 0.49 10.20
C LEU A 88 4.32 0.18 9.20
N ASP A 89 5.54 0.08 9.70
CA ASP A 89 6.66 -0.56 9.02
C ASP A 89 6.67 -2.05 9.38
N ILE A 90 6.57 -2.90 8.37
CA ILE A 90 6.60 -4.36 8.46
C ILE A 90 7.86 -4.94 7.81
N THR A 91 8.95 -4.18 7.74
CA THR A 91 10.26 -4.69 7.28
C THR A 91 10.67 -5.93 8.08
N ASP A 92 10.38 -5.95 9.38
CA ASP A 92 10.33 -7.17 10.18
C ASP A 92 8.86 -7.50 10.50
N PRO A 93 8.22 -8.42 9.75
CA PRO A 93 6.80 -8.70 9.94
C PRO A 93 6.47 -9.38 11.27
N VAL A 94 7.48 -9.89 11.99
CA VAL A 94 7.32 -10.44 13.35
C VAL A 94 7.21 -9.33 14.38
N ASN A 95 7.83 -8.19 14.13
CA ASN A 95 7.86 -7.04 15.03
C ASN A 95 7.45 -5.75 14.25
N PRO A 96 6.18 -5.60 13.85
CA PRO A 96 5.71 -4.41 13.16
C PRO A 96 5.87 -3.17 14.05
N VAL A 97 6.31 -2.06 13.46
CA VAL A 97 6.55 -0.80 14.18
C VAL A 97 5.64 0.28 13.63
N GLU A 98 4.88 0.96 14.51
CA GLU A 98 4.20 2.19 14.11
C GLU A 98 5.23 3.29 13.87
N VAL A 99 5.25 3.82 12.64
CA VAL A 99 6.21 4.82 12.19
C VAL A 99 5.56 6.17 11.90
N GLY A 100 4.25 6.25 11.94
CA GLY A 100 3.50 7.49 11.76
C GLY A 100 2.02 7.33 12.02
N TYR A 101 1.40 8.43 12.43
CA TYR A 101 -0.05 8.49 12.57
C TYR A 101 -0.56 9.92 12.45
N TYR A 102 -1.84 10.04 12.13
CA TYR A 102 -2.58 11.30 12.22
C TYR A 102 -4.02 11.00 12.66
N ASP A 103 -4.40 11.55 13.79
CA ASP A 103 -5.78 11.51 14.28
C ASP A 103 -6.62 12.51 13.49
N THR A 104 -7.65 12.03 12.81
CA THR A 104 -8.50 12.85 11.93
C THR A 104 -9.71 13.42 12.66
N SER A 105 -10.00 12.98 13.90
CA SER A 105 -11.25 13.31 14.59
C SER A 105 -11.14 13.20 16.12
N ASP A 106 -11.76 14.13 16.82
CA ASP A 106 -11.95 14.09 18.27
C ASP A 106 -13.14 13.23 18.71
N LEU A 107 -13.83 12.54 17.78
CA LEU A 107 -14.97 11.69 18.06
C LEU A 107 -14.53 10.39 18.73
N THR A 108 -15.44 9.80 19.53
CA THR A 108 -15.12 8.61 20.36
C THR A 108 -16.03 7.40 20.12
N GLY A 109 -16.93 7.47 19.13
CA GLY A 109 -17.78 6.34 18.76
C GLY A 109 -16.97 5.28 18.01
N LEU A 110 -17.24 4.00 18.29
CA LEU A 110 -16.48 2.86 17.74
C LEU A 110 -16.19 2.94 16.24
N PHE A 111 -17.13 3.46 15.47
CA PHE A 111 -17.05 3.59 14.01
C PHE A 111 -17.04 5.04 13.54
N ASP A 112 -16.60 5.97 14.39
CA ASP A 112 -16.37 7.37 14.02
C ASP A 112 -14.93 7.59 13.51
N GLY A 113 -14.69 8.74 12.88
CA GLY A 113 -13.35 9.12 12.44
C GLY A 113 -12.98 8.60 11.04
N ASN A 114 -11.76 8.12 10.88
CA ASN A 114 -11.19 7.74 9.60
C ASN A 114 -11.89 6.51 9.00
N TRP A 115 -12.42 6.69 7.77
CA TRP A 115 -13.14 5.64 7.06
C TRP A 115 -12.29 4.94 6.02
N GLY A 116 -11.54 5.68 5.23
CA GLY A 116 -10.79 5.13 4.12
C GLY A 116 -9.50 5.91 3.86
N THR A 117 -8.52 5.21 3.32
CA THR A 117 -7.23 5.80 2.98
C THR A 117 -6.84 5.36 1.57
N TYR A 118 -6.30 6.27 0.77
CA TYR A 118 -5.70 5.94 -0.51
C TYR A 118 -4.19 6.15 -0.43
N ALA A 119 -3.44 5.06 -0.55
CA ALA A 119 -1.99 5.01 -0.31
C ALA A 119 -1.15 4.86 -1.58
N TYR A 120 -1.77 4.92 -2.78
CA TYR A 120 -1.16 4.50 -4.04
C TYR A 120 -0.80 5.66 -4.97
N LEU A 121 -0.76 6.90 -4.45
CA LEU A 121 -0.36 8.04 -5.26
C LEU A 121 1.14 7.98 -5.57
N PRO A 122 1.55 8.17 -6.84
CA PRO A 122 2.96 8.22 -7.22
C PRO A 122 3.75 9.32 -6.50
N SER A 123 3.06 10.42 -6.13
CA SER A 123 3.64 11.52 -5.36
C SER A 123 4.05 11.15 -3.93
N GLY A 124 3.62 9.98 -3.46
CA GLY A 124 3.84 9.57 -2.09
C GLY A 124 2.84 10.13 -1.08
N TYR A 125 1.97 11.02 -1.48
CA TYR A 125 0.92 11.52 -0.58
C TYR A 125 -0.07 10.41 -0.22
N ILE A 126 -0.59 10.50 1.00
CA ILE A 126 -1.67 9.65 1.51
C ILE A 126 -2.92 10.51 1.58
N ILE A 127 -4.02 10.05 1.00
CA ILE A 127 -5.31 10.71 1.10
C ILE A 127 -6.17 9.89 2.07
N SER A 128 -6.76 10.54 3.07
CA SER A 128 -7.68 9.91 4.00
C SER A 128 -9.03 10.60 4.00
N SER A 129 -10.09 9.82 4.15
CA SER A 129 -11.45 10.30 4.34
C SER A 129 -11.90 10.05 5.78
N ASP A 130 -12.45 11.07 6.39
CA ASP A 130 -13.04 11.01 7.73
C ASP A 130 -14.55 11.24 7.62
N ARG A 131 -15.33 10.47 8.39
CA ARG A 131 -16.80 10.52 8.32
C ARG A 131 -17.40 11.85 8.78
N ALA A 132 -16.71 12.58 9.63
CA ALA A 132 -17.17 13.85 10.20
C ALA A 132 -16.40 15.06 9.63
N ASN A 133 -15.09 14.92 9.43
CA ASN A 133 -14.18 16.02 9.16
C ASN A 133 -13.75 16.13 7.68
N GLY A 134 -14.23 15.21 6.83
CA GLY A 134 -14.02 15.28 5.39
C GLY A 134 -12.72 14.62 4.94
N MET A 135 -11.91 15.31 4.15
CA MET A 135 -10.73 14.73 3.50
C MET A 135 -9.45 15.37 4.01
N PHE A 136 -8.45 14.53 4.24
CA PHE A 136 -7.09 14.92 4.62
C PHE A 136 -6.10 14.45 3.56
N ILE A 137 -5.04 15.22 3.36
CA ILE A 137 -3.92 14.86 2.50
C ILE A 137 -2.66 14.98 3.35
N PHE A 138 -1.91 13.87 3.46
CA PHE A 138 -0.70 13.81 4.25
C PHE A 138 0.51 13.67 3.33
N GLU A 139 1.54 14.44 3.64
CA GLU A 139 2.88 14.16 3.17
C GLU A 139 3.55 13.26 4.21
N SER A 140 3.95 12.06 3.79
CA SER A 140 4.64 11.15 4.70
C SER A 140 6.16 11.31 4.53
N PRO A 141 6.88 11.76 5.55
CA PRO A 141 8.34 11.86 5.47
C PRO A 141 9.02 10.49 5.31
N LEU A 142 8.33 9.40 5.65
CA LEU A 142 8.82 8.04 5.46
C LEU A 142 8.77 7.60 3.98
N THR A 143 8.03 8.31 3.15
CA THR A 143 7.92 7.99 1.73
C THR A 143 9.06 8.56 0.92
N ASN A 144 9.78 9.54 1.44
CA ASN A 144 10.79 10.28 0.69
C ASN A 144 12.25 10.01 1.09
N SER A 145 12.54 9.38 2.22
CA SER A 145 13.92 9.34 2.70
C SER A 145 14.45 8.02 3.27
N SER A 146 13.62 7.09 3.66
CA SER A 146 14.10 5.83 4.27
C SER A 146 14.09 4.60 3.37
N MET A 147 13.54 4.71 2.17
CA MET A 147 13.39 3.57 1.26
C MET A 147 14.07 3.76 -0.10
N GLY A 148 15.09 4.60 -0.19
CA GLY A 148 15.78 4.81 -1.46
C GLY A 148 14.93 5.52 -2.52
N TRP A 149 13.79 6.07 -2.15
CA TRP A 149 13.00 7.01 -2.96
C TRP A 149 13.62 8.42 -2.84
N SER A 150 14.94 8.52 -2.89
CA SER A 150 15.59 9.72 -3.34
C SER A 150 15.22 9.85 -4.81
N ASP A 151 14.29 10.73 -5.09
CA ASP A 151 13.69 10.96 -6.38
C ASP A 151 12.74 9.82 -6.84
N CYS A 152 11.49 9.84 -6.34
CA CYS A 152 10.38 9.59 -7.23
C CYS A 152 10.16 10.85 -8.09
N SER A 153 11.19 11.39 -8.67
CA SER A 153 11.11 11.99 -9.98
C SER A 153 10.87 10.81 -10.91
N ILE A 154 9.59 10.53 -11.19
CA ILE A 154 9.24 9.82 -12.41
C ILE A 154 9.94 10.63 -13.49
N THR A 155 11.17 10.22 -13.81
CA THR A 155 11.98 10.93 -14.78
C THR A 155 11.40 10.55 -16.12
N GLN A 156 10.83 11.52 -16.79
CA GLN A 156 10.36 11.29 -18.16
C GLN A 156 11.50 10.63 -18.94
N GLY A 157 11.23 9.46 -19.52
CA GLY A 157 12.22 8.67 -20.21
C GLY A 157 12.77 7.46 -19.44
N ASP A 158 12.63 7.38 -18.12
CA ASP A 158 13.01 6.21 -17.29
C ASP A 158 11.92 5.14 -17.38
N VAL A 159 11.92 4.37 -18.45
CA VAL A 159 10.87 3.38 -18.73
C VAL A 159 11.12 2.03 -18.07
N ASN A 160 12.31 1.82 -17.51
CA ASN A 160 12.66 0.60 -16.77
C ASN A 160 12.54 0.76 -15.24
N TYR A 161 12.26 1.99 -14.78
CA TYR A 161 12.12 2.36 -13.37
C TYR A 161 13.36 2.12 -12.50
N ASP A 162 14.57 2.16 -13.08
CA ASP A 162 15.79 1.96 -12.31
C ASP A 162 16.33 3.26 -11.68
N GLY A 163 15.65 4.40 -11.90
CA GLY A 163 16.01 5.72 -11.40
C GLY A 163 17.16 6.38 -12.17
N ASN A 164 17.62 5.78 -13.28
CA ASN A 164 18.74 6.29 -14.08
C ASN A 164 18.32 6.41 -15.54
N LEU A 165 18.21 7.62 -16.03
CA LEU A 165 17.98 7.82 -17.46
C LEU A 165 19.24 7.44 -18.26
N ASN A 166 19.20 6.30 -18.97
CA ASN A 166 20.34 5.74 -19.65
C ASN A 166 19.96 4.92 -20.91
N ILE A 167 20.95 4.25 -21.51
CA ILE A 167 20.74 3.48 -22.74
C ILE A 167 19.76 2.30 -22.58
N LEU A 168 19.56 1.78 -21.38
CA LEU A 168 18.65 0.65 -21.14
C LEU A 168 17.20 1.06 -21.34
N ASP A 169 16.85 2.32 -21.04
CA ASP A 169 15.52 2.88 -21.30
C ASP A 169 15.26 2.96 -22.79
N ILE A 170 16.25 3.47 -23.54
CA ILE A 170 16.17 3.56 -25.00
C ILE A 170 15.98 2.17 -25.61
N VAL A 171 16.68 1.16 -25.11
CA VAL A 171 16.54 -0.23 -25.57
C VAL A 171 15.11 -0.73 -25.35
N GLN A 172 14.48 -0.42 -24.21
CA GLN A 172 13.08 -0.78 -23.97
C GLN A 172 12.11 -0.05 -24.91
N VAL A 173 12.29 1.24 -25.12
CA VAL A 173 11.50 2.02 -26.09
C VAL A 173 11.61 1.43 -27.50
N VAL A 174 12.81 1.11 -27.95
CA VAL A 174 13.04 0.46 -29.24
C VAL A 174 12.34 -0.89 -29.34
N ASN A 175 12.44 -1.73 -28.31
CA ASN A 175 11.77 -3.02 -28.26
C ASN A 175 10.24 -2.90 -28.34
N TYR A 176 9.68 -1.89 -27.67
CA TYR A 176 8.26 -1.57 -27.77
C TYR A 176 7.86 -1.17 -29.21
N ILE A 177 8.60 -0.24 -29.82
CA ILE A 177 8.37 0.21 -31.22
C ILE A 177 8.46 -0.98 -32.20
N LEU A 178 9.37 -1.92 -31.96
CA LEU A 178 9.52 -3.14 -32.76
C LEU A 178 8.44 -4.20 -32.45
N GLY A 179 7.58 -3.97 -31.47
CA GLY A 179 6.52 -4.89 -31.09
C GLY A 179 7.02 -6.17 -30.41
N THR A 180 8.22 -6.14 -29.82
CA THR A 180 8.80 -7.29 -29.11
C THR A 180 8.42 -7.33 -27.63
N ILE A 181 8.00 -6.20 -27.07
CA ILE A 181 7.44 -6.07 -25.71
C ILE A 181 6.21 -5.17 -25.75
N GLU A 182 5.37 -5.30 -24.73
CA GLU A 182 4.25 -4.38 -24.48
C GLU A 182 4.62 -3.46 -23.32
N PHE A 183 4.15 -2.21 -23.36
CA PHE A 183 4.30 -1.25 -22.27
C PHE A 183 3.02 -1.23 -21.43
N THR A 184 3.19 -1.05 -20.13
CA THR A 184 2.11 -0.61 -19.24
C THR A 184 1.73 0.84 -19.55
N ASP A 185 0.55 1.29 -19.10
CA ASP A 185 0.10 2.69 -19.28
C ASP A 185 1.15 3.68 -18.74
N MET A 186 1.82 3.35 -17.64
CA MET A 186 2.86 4.20 -17.06
C MET A 186 4.13 4.21 -17.89
N GLN A 187 4.59 3.07 -18.39
CA GLN A 187 5.75 3.02 -19.29
C GLN A 187 5.49 3.80 -20.58
N PHE A 188 4.28 3.68 -21.13
CA PHE A 188 3.88 4.47 -22.28
C PHE A 188 3.93 5.97 -21.98
N TYR A 189 3.37 6.41 -20.82
CA TYR A 189 3.43 7.80 -20.39
C TYR A 189 4.86 8.32 -20.24
N LEU A 190 5.77 7.51 -19.70
CA LEU A 190 7.19 7.90 -19.55
C LEU A 190 7.96 7.95 -20.87
N ALA A 191 7.60 7.10 -21.82
CA ALA A 191 8.24 7.04 -23.13
C ALA A 191 7.75 8.15 -24.09
N ASP A 192 6.52 8.61 -23.92
CA ASP A 192 5.92 9.71 -24.71
C ASP A 192 6.46 11.07 -24.23
N LEU A 193 7.67 11.42 -24.66
CA LEU A 193 8.38 12.61 -24.19
C LEU A 193 7.71 13.93 -24.56
N ASN A 194 6.98 13.96 -25.66
CA ASN A 194 6.28 15.17 -26.15
C ASN A 194 4.78 15.18 -25.85
N GLN A 195 4.29 14.11 -25.20
CA GLN A 195 2.91 13.94 -24.76
C GLN A 195 1.88 14.05 -25.91
N ASN A 196 2.24 13.54 -27.08
CA ASN A 196 1.36 13.55 -28.26
C ASN A 196 0.51 12.26 -28.39
N GLY A 197 0.71 11.27 -27.51
CA GLY A 197 0.02 9.99 -27.52
C GLY A 197 0.66 8.95 -28.45
N GLU A 198 1.86 9.22 -28.94
CA GLU A 198 2.64 8.30 -29.77
C GLU A 198 4.09 8.17 -29.23
N ILE A 199 4.68 6.98 -29.36
CA ILE A 199 6.07 6.75 -29.00
C ILE A 199 6.89 6.71 -30.28
N GLU A 200 7.80 7.65 -30.41
CA GLU A 200 8.63 7.83 -31.61
C GLU A 200 10.10 8.10 -31.23
N ILE A 201 11.02 7.72 -32.14
CA ILE A 201 12.44 8.08 -32.00
C ILE A 201 12.64 9.39 -32.76
N LEU A 202 12.85 10.48 -32.03
CA LEU A 202 13.14 11.80 -32.60
C LEU A 202 14.62 11.97 -32.86
#